data_95ff0d677ca468d04a34d4935503e12e
#
_entry.id   95ff0d677ca468d04a34d4935503e12e
#
_cell.length_a   1.000
_cell.length_b   1.000
_cell.length_c   1.000
_cell.angle_alpha   90.00
_cell.angle_beta   90.00
_cell.angle_gamma   90.00
#
_symmetry.space_group_name_H-M   'P 1'
#
loop_
_entity.id
_entity.type
_entity.pdbx_description
1 polymer ?
#
loop_
_entity_poly.entity_id
_entity_poly.type
_entity_poly.pdbx_seq_one_letter_code
_entity_poly.pdbx_strand_id
1 'polypeptide(L)'
;DDVWTTSDWCANVFQDTGFPHVKVYPHGIDPVWVPRRRKQSDKLKFLHIGEPAPRKGGQMVVDVFTNLFGNNPDYSLTIKAYKNNTTRIYNNYIDKNIIGLPNNIYNNIKIITEDYNESQLVQLYHDHDVLIYPSYGEGFGFIPLQALATGMPTICTYDWAHYKKYLGPLKLKSNLVNSTWDYAHPGKIFEPEYKHLVELMRDVAYNFNAYSGYYFAQSTKIHEDYNWDQLTNNAFKDNFKKFS
;
A
#
# COMPACT_ATOMS: atom_id res chain seq x y z
N ASP A 1 -1.03 -18.42 -28.03
CA ASP A 1 -0.58 -18.49 -26.63
C ASP A 1 -1.23 -17.35 -25.84
N ASP A 2 -1.68 -17.62 -24.61
CA ASP A 2 -2.30 -16.63 -23.73
C ASP A 2 -1.25 -16.06 -22.77
N VAL A 3 -1.29 -14.76 -22.53
CA VAL A 3 -0.54 -14.10 -21.44
C VAL A 3 -1.45 -14.04 -20.20
N TRP A 4 -0.94 -14.49 -19.07
CA TRP A 4 -1.63 -14.39 -17.78
C TRP A 4 -0.97 -13.32 -16.92
N THR A 5 -1.78 -12.46 -16.35
CA THR A 5 -1.32 -11.37 -15.50
C THR A 5 -2.23 -11.20 -14.29
N THR A 6 -1.83 -10.37 -13.34
CA THR A 6 -2.46 -10.28 -12.02
C THR A 6 -3.37 -9.07 -11.83
N SER A 7 -3.34 -8.11 -12.76
CA SER A 7 -4.17 -6.90 -12.67
C SER A 7 -4.60 -6.39 -14.03
N ASP A 8 -5.69 -5.64 -14.06
CA ASP A 8 -6.20 -4.99 -15.29
C ASP A 8 -5.18 -4.01 -15.85
N TRP A 9 -4.45 -3.30 -14.99
CA TRP A 9 -3.39 -2.40 -15.42
C TRP A 9 -2.28 -3.14 -16.19
N CYS A 10 -1.79 -4.24 -15.64
CA CYS A 10 -0.80 -5.07 -16.34
C CYS A 10 -1.36 -5.65 -17.64
N ALA A 11 -2.63 -6.05 -17.67
CA ALA A 11 -3.26 -6.54 -18.88
C ALA A 11 -3.26 -5.47 -19.99
N ASN A 12 -3.63 -4.23 -19.66
CA ASN A 12 -3.60 -3.12 -20.60
C ASN A 12 -2.18 -2.86 -21.13
N VAL A 13 -1.16 -2.91 -20.26
CA VAL A 13 0.24 -2.74 -20.67
C VAL A 13 0.66 -3.83 -21.67
N PHE A 14 0.32 -5.09 -21.42
CA PHE A 14 0.62 -6.18 -22.35
C PHE A 14 -0.14 -6.02 -23.67
N GLN A 15 -1.41 -5.64 -23.64
CA GLN A 15 -2.21 -5.40 -24.85
C GLN A 15 -1.64 -4.25 -25.70
N ASP A 16 -1.24 -3.15 -25.06
CA ASP A 16 -0.61 -2.00 -25.72
C ASP A 16 0.73 -2.35 -26.37
N THR A 17 1.40 -3.41 -25.87
CA THR A 17 2.66 -3.92 -26.45
C THR A 17 2.46 -5.02 -27.48
N GLY A 18 1.21 -5.31 -27.88
CA GLY A 18 0.88 -6.21 -29.00
C GLY A 18 0.53 -7.65 -28.61
N PHE A 19 0.25 -7.92 -27.33
CA PHE A 19 -0.28 -9.22 -26.90
C PHE A 19 -1.81 -9.20 -26.87
N PRO A 20 -2.51 -9.80 -27.89
CA PRO A 20 -3.97 -9.65 -28.01
C PRO A 20 -4.75 -10.49 -26.98
N HIS A 21 -4.16 -11.58 -26.51
CA HIS A 21 -4.81 -12.54 -25.63
C HIS A 21 -4.23 -12.46 -24.21
N VAL A 22 -4.74 -11.52 -23.41
CA VAL A 22 -4.32 -11.34 -22.03
C VAL A 22 -5.47 -11.67 -21.09
N LYS A 23 -5.22 -12.55 -20.12
CA LYS A 23 -6.17 -12.92 -19.06
C LYS A 23 -5.71 -12.42 -17.71
N VAL A 24 -6.63 -11.91 -16.91
CA VAL A 24 -6.34 -11.42 -15.57
C VAL A 24 -6.73 -12.49 -14.55
N TYR A 25 -5.73 -12.98 -13.81
CA TYR A 25 -5.90 -13.87 -12.67
C TYR A 25 -5.26 -13.21 -11.45
N PRO A 26 -6.02 -12.48 -10.64
CA PRO A 26 -5.48 -11.79 -9.47
C PRO A 26 -4.94 -12.79 -8.45
N HIS A 27 -4.00 -12.34 -7.66
CA HIS A 27 -3.54 -13.11 -6.49
C HIS A 27 -4.63 -13.13 -5.41
N GLY A 28 -4.67 -14.21 -4.66
CA GLY A 28 -5.52 -14.34 -3.48
C GLY A 28 -4.87 -13.75 -2.23
N ILE A 29 -5.64 -13.76 -1.15
CA ILE A 29 -5.19 -13.42 0.19
C ILE A 29 -5.19 -14.68 1.07
N ASP A 30 -4.15 -14.85 1.87
CA ASP A 30 -4.05 -15.96 2.78
C ASP A 30 -4.98 -15.74 4.00
N PRO A 31 -5.67 -16.79 4.50
CA PRO A 31 -6.54 -16.69 5.69
C PRO A 31 -5.85 -16.19 6.95
N VAL A 32 -4.53 -16.23 7.03
CA VAL A 32 -3.75 -15.71 8.17
C VAL A 32 -3.94 -14.20 8.38
N TRP A 33 -4.31 -13.45 7.34
CA TRP A 33 -4.59 -12.01 7.39
C TRP A 33 -5.95 -11.71 8.04
N VAL A 34 -6.12 -12.17 9.28
CA VAL A 34 -7.39 -12.13 10.01
C VAL A 34 -7.86 -10.68 10.23
N PRO A 35 -9.16 -10.39 9.97
CA PRO A 35 -9.72 -9.08 10.25
C PRO A 35 -9.63 -8.71 11.73
N ARG A 36 -9.22 -7.48 12.02
CA ARG A 36 -9.20 -6.90 13.36
C ARG A 36 -9.86 -5.53 13.36
N ARG A 37 -10.89 -5.36 14.18
CA ARG A 37 -11.47 -4.03 14.38
C ARG A 37 -10.53 -3.19 15.24
N ARG A 38 -10.09 -2.05 14.68
CA ARG A 38 -9.25 -1.08 15.37
C ARG A 38 -10.13 -0.09 16.12
N LYS A 39 -9.70 0.24 17.34
CA LYS A 39 -10.33 1.30 18.14
C LYS A 39 -9.34 2.44 18.27
N GLN A 40 -9.86 3.65 18.26
CA GLN A 40 -9.02 4.81 18.54
C GLN A 40 -8.36 4.65 19.90
N SER A 41 -7.07 4.83 19.93
CA SER A 41 -6.25 4.90 21.15
C SER A 41 -5.71 6.31 21.29
N ASP A 42 -4.98 6.57 22.38
CA ASP A 42 -4.33 7.88 22.63
C ASP A 42 -3.29 8.22 21.54
N LYS A 43 -2.89 7.23 20.75
CA LYS A 43 -1.89 7.40 19.69
C LYS A 43 -2.34 6.73 18.39
N LEU A 44 -2.47 7.51 17.33
CA LEU A 44 -2.72 6.98 15.98
C LEU A 44 -1.40 6.56 15.32
N LYS A 45 -1.36 5.30 14.86
CA LYS A 45 -0.14 4.66 14.35
C LYS A 45 -0.23 4.43 12.85
N PHE A 46 0.52 5.19 12.08
CA PHE A 46 0.66 5.02 10.65
C PHE A 46 1.73 3.97 10.33
N LEU A 47 1.50 3.21 9.27
CA LEU A 47 2.42 2.20 8.73
C LEU A 47 2.73 2.51 7.27
N HIS A 48 4.01 2.47 6.92
CA HIS A 48 4.46 2.37 5.54
C HIS A 48 5.34 1.13 5.39
N ILE A 49 5.09 0.34 4.35
CA ILE A 49 5.92 -0.84 4.04
C ILE A 49 6.49 -0.66 2.64
N GLY A 50 7.79 -0.53 2.52
CA GLY A 50 8.43 -0.33 1.24
C GLY A 50 9.92 -0.08 1.35
N GLU A 51 10.64 -0.49 0.33
CA GLU A 51 12.03 -0.09 0.14
C GLU A 51 12.11 1.43 -0.07
N PRO A 52 13.27 2.05 0.21
CA PRO A 52 13.48 3.47 -0.03
C PRO A 52 13.66 3.80 -1.53
N ALA A 53 13.16 2.94 -2.40
CA ALA A 53 13.12 3.19 -3.84
C ALA A 53 12.12 4.32 -4.13
N PRO A 54 12.45 5.29 -5.00
CA PRO A 54 11.56 6.41 -5.32
C PRO A 54 10.16 5.97 -5.72
N ARG A 55 10.05 4.87 -6.49
CA ARG A 55 8.79 4.27 -6.92
C ARG A 55 7.83 3.92 -5.78
N LYS A 56 8.35 3.59 -4.59
CA LYS A 56 7.53 3.21 -3.41
C LYS A 56 6.96 4.42 -2.67
N GLY A 57 7.39 5.65 -3.00
CA GLY A 57 6.87 6.89 -2.43
C GLY A 57 7.23 7.13 -0.96
N GLY A 58 8.23 6.42 -0.41
CA GLY A 58 8.60 6.53 1.00
C GLY A 58 9.05 7.94 1.42
N GLN A 59 9.73 8.69 0.52
CA GLN A 59 10.05 10.10 0.76
C GLN A 59 8.79 10.93 0.98
N MET A 60 7.78 10.77 0.11
CA MET A 60 6.51 11.50 0.22
C MET A 60 5.80 11.19 1.53
N VAL A 61 5.84 9.93 2.01
CA VAL A 61 5.25 9.55 3.31
C VAL A 61 5.91 10.29 4.45
N VAL A 62 7.25 10.33 4.48
CA VAL A 62 8.01 11.06 5.50
C VAL A 62 7.70 12.55 5.45
N ASP A 63 7.72 13.15 4.26
CA ASP A 63 7.47 14.59 4.06
C ASP A 63 6.07 14.99 4.54
N VAL A 64 5.04 14.22 4.17
CA VAL A 64 3.66 14.52 4.57
C VAL A 64 3.46 14.28 6.07
N PHE A 65 4.00 13.18 6.62
CA PHE A 65 3.87 12.89 8.05
C PHE A 65 4.52 13.98 8.90
N THR A 66 5.74 14.38 8.59
CA THR A 66 6.48 15.42 9.31
C THR A 66 5.80 16.78 9.20
N ASN A 67 5.26 17.11 8.04
CA ASN A 67 4.52 18.35 7.80
C ASN A 67 3.21 18.44 8.61
N LEU A 68 2.48 17.33 8.71
CA LEU A 68 1.18 17.32 9.38
C LEU A 68 1.26 17.18 10.89
N PHE A 69 2.15 16.30 11.34
CA PHE A 69 2.15 15.84 12.73
C PHE A 69 3.43 16.21 13.49
N GLY A 70 4.54 16.42 12.78
CA GLY A 70 5.80 16.82 13.40
C GLY A 70 6.16 15.91 14.56
N ASN A 71 6.31 16.52 15.75
CA ASN A 71 6.61 15.84 17.03
C ASN A 71 5.41 15.52 17.90
N ASN A 72 4.20 15.73 17.39
CA ASN A 72 3.03 15.45 18.21
C ASN A 72 3.06 13.97 18.66
N PRO A 73 3.11 13.70 20.00
CA PRO A 73 3.21 12.34 20.53
C PRO A 73 1.97 11.48 20.24
N ASP A 74 0.85 12.10 19.88
CA ASP A 74 -0.42 11.41 19.56
C ASP A 74 -0.36 10.69 18.22
N TYR A 75 0.71 10.91 17.43
CA TYR A 75 0.90 10.29 16.13
C TYR A 75 2.25 9.58 16.05
N SER A 76 2.31 8.46 15.32
CA SER A 76 3.58 7.80 15.01
C SER A 76 3.55 7.22 13.60
N LEU A 77 4.73 7.15 13.00
CA LEU A 77 4.97 6.50 11.71
C LEU A 77 5.95 5.35 11.91
N THR A 78 5.57 4.14 11.51
CA THR A 78 6.49 3.02 11.38
C THR A 78 6.75 2.77 9.89
N ILE A 79 8.03 2.67 9.54
CA ILE A 79 8.48 2.31 8.20
C ILE A 79 9.12 0.93 8.29
N LYS A 80 8.50 -0.06 7.65
CA LYS A 80 9.04 -1.41 7.51
C LYS A 80 9.66 -1.57 6.13
N ALA A 81 10.94 -1.91 6.08
CA ALA A 81 11.67 -2.07 4.84
C ALA A 81 12.73 -3.18 4.94
N TYR A 82 13.46 -3.45 3.85
CA TYR A 82 14.54 -4.44 3.85
C TYR A 82 15.86 -3.86 4.36
N LYS A 83 16.79 -4.72 4.73
CA LYS A 83 18.01 -4.40 5.48
C LYS A 83 19.05 -3.54 4.75
N ASN A 84 19.06 -3.43 3.44
CA ASN A 84 20.15 -2.82 2.66
C ASN A 84 20.07 -1.30 2.60
N ASN A 85 20.99 -0.59 3.27
CA ASN A 85 21.13 0.89 3.24
C ASN A 85 19.83 1.67 3.55
N THR A 86 18.75 0.97 3.82
CA THR A 86 17.39 1.50 4.01
C THR A 86 17.33 2.51 5.14
N THR A 87 17.89 2.17 6.30
CA THR A 87 17.91 3.07 7.47
C THR A 87 18.58 4.39 7.15
N ARG A 88 19.74 4.36 6.47
CA ARG A 88 20.45 5.57 6.08
C ARG A 88 19.64 6.44 5.11
N ILE A 89 18.98 5.83 4.14
CA ILE A 89 18.20 6.58 3.14
C ILE A 89 16.96 7.22 3.80
N TYR A 90 16.22 6.47 4.62
CA TYR A 90 15.09 7.03 5.35
C TYR A 90 15.50 8.06 6.40
N ASN A 91 16.63 7.88 7.08
CA ASN A 91 17.17 8.93 7.95
C ASN A 91 17.47 10.20 7.15
N ASN A 92 18.06 10.10 5.96
CA ASN A 92 18.27 11.26 5.10
C ASN A 92 16.95 11.93 4.70
N TYR A 93 15.87 11.19 4.50
CA TYR A 93 14.56 11.77 4.26
C TYR A 93 14.03 12.52 5.47
N ILE A 94 14.19 11.96 6.66
CA ILE A 94 13.82 12.59 7.91
C ILE A 94 14.68 13.84 8.13
N ASP A 95 16.00 13.74 7.99
CA ASP A 95 16.95 14.83 8.21
C ASP A 95 16.71 16.03 7.30
N LYS A 96 16.29 15.81 6.05
CA LYS A 96 15.91 16.89 5.13
C LYS A 96 14.75 17.73 5.63
N ASN A 97 13.85 17.13 6.41
CA ASN A 97 12.70 17.82 7.00
C ASN A 97 13.03 18.50 8.33
N ILE A 98 14.23 18.23 8.90
CA ILE A 98 14.68 18.79 10.18
C ILE A 98 15.39 20.13 10.03
N ILE A 99 15.74 20.56 8.82
CA ILE A 99 16.54 21.78 8.59
C ILE A 99 15.88 22.99 9.27
N GLY A 100 16.56 23.50 10.31
CA GLY A 100 16.11 24.66 11.09
C GLY A 100 15.29 24.35 12.34
N LEU A 101 15.12 23.06 12.70
CA LEU A 101 14.40 22.65 13.90
C LEU A 101 15.36 22.08 14.96
N PRO A 102 15.03 22.13 16.27
CA PRO A 102 15.89 21.62 17.36
C PRO A 102 16.11 20.09 17.22
N ASN A 103 17.30 19.61 17.59
CA ASN A 103 17.61 18.18 17.67
C ASN A 103 16.58 17.44 18.54
N ASN A 104 16.13 16.27 18.13
CA ASN A 104 15.13 15.37 18.76
C ASN A 104 13.68 15.48 18.25
N ILE A 105 13.46 15.95 17.05
CA ILE A 105 12.13 16.29 16.57
C ILE A 105 11.28 15.09 16.16
N TYR A 106 11.87 13.94 15.79
CA TYR A 106 11.07 12.81 15.28
C TYR A 106 11.26 11.51 16.08
N ASN A 107 11.06 11.58 17.39
CA ASN A 107 11.00 10.37 18.24
C ASN A 107 9.78 9.47 17.92
N ASN A 108 8.89 9.95 17.09
CA ASN A 108 7.68 9.26 16.68
C ASN A 108 7.77 8.58 15.29
N ILE A 109 8.96 8.60 14.65
CA ILE A 109 9.21 7.82 13.43
C ILE A 109 10.15 6.66 13.77
N LYS A 110 9.70 5.42 13.47
CA LYS A 110 10.47 4.19 13.67
C LYS A 110 10.73 3.51 12.33
N ILE A 111 12.00 3.10 12.11
CA ILE A 111 12.39 2.30 10.95
C ILE A 111 12.70 0.87 11.41
N ILE A 112 12.06 -0.11 10.77
CA ILE A 112 12.23 -1.55 11.02
C ILE A 112 12.84 -2.18 9.78
N THR A 113 14.01 -2.79 9.94
CA THR A 113 14.75 -3.45 8.84
C THR A 113 14.99 -4.92 9.07
N GLU A 114 14.60 -5.44 10.23
CA GLU A 114 14.66 -6.86 10.55
C GLU A 114 13.74 -7.67 9.64
N ASP A 115 14.17 -8.88 9.28
CA ASP A 115 13.33 -9.79 8.54
C ASP A 115 12.21 -10.33 9.44
N TYR A 116 10.99 -10.25 8.94
CA TYR A 116 9.79 -10.73 9.64
C TYR A 116 9.29 -12.00 8.95
N ASN A 117 8.94 -13.00 9.73
CA ASN A 117 8.12 -14.10 9.25
C ASN A 117 6.65 -13.63 9.09
N GLU A 118 5.81 -14.48 8.50
CA GLU A 118 4.44 -14.13 8.20
C GLU A 118 3.64 -13.72 9.43
N SER A 119 3.74 -14.44 10.54
CA SER A 119 3.02 -14.12 11.79
C SER A 119 3.45 -12.77 12.38
N GLN A 120 4.74 -12.45 12.32
CA GLN A 120 5.28 -11.16 12.74
C GLN A 120 4.78 -10.03 11.83
N LEU A 121 4.66 -10.31 10.52
CA LEU A 121 4.14 -9.35 9.57
C LEU A 121 2.64 -9.09 9.81
N VAL A 122 1.83 -10.12 10.02
CA VAL A 122 0.42 -9.99 10.40
C VAL A 122 0.29 -9.15 11.68
N GLN A 123 1.12 -9.44 12.69
CA GLN A 123 1.11 -8.68 13.94
C GLN A 123 1.48 -7.21 13.72
N LEU A 124 2.44 -6.91 12.82
CA LEU A 124 2.78 -5.54 12.45
C LEU A 124 1.55 -4.77 11.92
N TYR A 125 0.76 -5.39 11.04
CA TYR A 125 -0.47 -4.76 10.54
C TYR A 125 -1.51 -4.60 11.69
N HIS A 126 -1.59 -5.57 12.60
CA HIS A 126 -2.51 -5.46 13.74
C HIS A 126 -2.10 -4.39 14.75
N ASP A 127 -0.83 -4.09 14.88
CA ASP A 127 -0.30 -3.09 15.82
C ASP A 127 -0.39 -1.65 15.29
N HIS A 128 -0.83 -1.48 14.04
CA HIS A 128 -0.97 -0.19 13.38
C HIS A 128 -2.40 0.08 12.95
N ASP A 129 -2.71 1.35 12.74
CA ASP A 129 -4.06 1.84 12.54
C ASP A 129 -4.35 2.18 11.08
N VAL A 130 -3.39 2.74 10.36
CA VAL A 130 -3.55 3.22 8.98
C VAL A 130 -2.34 2.85 8.14
N LEU A 131 -2.56 2.20 6.98
CA LEU A 131 -1.51 2.03 5.97
C LEU A 131 -1.45 3.24 5.04
N ILE A 132 -0.22 3.69 4.72
CA ILE A 132 0.04 4.71 3.69
C ILE A 132 0.91 4.08 2.61
N TYR A 133 0.41 4.00 1.38
CA TYR A 133 1.08 3.32 0.28
C TYR A 133 0.99 4.10 -1.03
N PRO A 134 1.73 5.22 -1.18
CA PRO A 134 1.71 6.07 -2.36
C PRO A 134 2.68 5.55 -3.44
N SER A 135 2.56 4.27 -3.81
CA SER A 135 3.40 3.68 -4.84
C SER A 135 3.01 4.21 -6.22
N TYR A 136 4.01 4.51 -7.03
CA TYR A 136 3.88 4.98 -8.40
C TYR A 136 3.48 3.89 -9.40
N GLY A 137 3.53 2.63 -8.98
CA GLY A 137 3.13 1.49 -9.80
C GLY A 137 3.51 0.15 -9.17
N GLU A 138 2.62 -0.81 -9.31
CA GLU A 138 2.78 -2.19 -8.89
C GLU A 138 2.16 -3.13 -9.93
N GLY A 139 2.67 -4.35 -10.00
CA GLY A 139 2.02 -5.40 -10.79
C GLY A 139 0.69 -5.82 -10.17
N PHE A 140 0.66 -5.99 -8.85
CA PHE A 140 -0.54 -6.33 -8.09
C PHE A 140 -0.65 -5.54 -6.77
N GLY A 141 0.45 -5.48 -6.00
CA GLY A 141 0.51 -4.76 -4.73
C GLY A 141 -0.11 -5.54 -3.56
N PHE A 142 0.56 -6.57 -3.05
CA PHE A 142 0.07 -7.35 -1.91
C PHE A 142 -0.09 -6.52 -0.63
N ILE A 143 0.81 -5.59 -0.38
CA ILE A 143 0.85 -4.81 0.87
C ILE A 143 -0.49 -4.12 1.17
N PRO A 144 -1.09 -3.33 0.26
CA PRO A 144 -2.40 -2.75 0.50
C PRO A 144 -3.53 -3.79 0.59
N LEU A 145 -3.48 -4.88 -0.18
CA LEU A 145 -4.49 -5.93 -0.10
C LEU A 145 -4.47 -6.62 1.27
N GLN A 146 -3.28 -6.92 1.81
CA GLN A 146 -3.10 -7.47 3.15
C GLN A 146 -3.65 -6.52 4.22
N ALA A 147 -3.37 -5.23 4.11
CA ALA A 147 -3.91 -4.22 5.03
C ALA A 147 -5.46 -4.20 5.00
N LEU A 148 -6.04 -4.16 3.80
CA LEU A 148 -7.49 -4.20 3.60
C LEU A 148 -8.11 -5.49 4.15
N ALA A 149 -7.45 -6.64 3.94
CA ALA A 149 -7.91 -7.93 4.46
C ALA A 149 -7.92 -7.96 6.00
N THR A 150 -6.98 -7.29 6.66
CA THR A 150 -7.00 -7.10 8.12
C THR A 150 -8.00 -6.05 8.61
N GLY A 151 -8.77 -5.42 7.72
CA GLY A 151 -9.69 -4.34 8.04
C GLY A 151 -9.00 -3.01 8.38
N MET A 152 -7.77 -2.79 7.88
CA MET A 152 -7.00 -1.58 8.12
C MET A 152 -7.39 -0.47 7.14
N PRO A 153 -7.74 0.75 7.59
CA PRO A 153 -7.80 1.93 6.76
C PRO A 153 -6.54 2.08 5.91
N THR A 154 -6.70 2.19 4.59
CA THR A 154 -5.58 2.10 3.66
C THR A 154 -5.62 3.25 2.65
N ILE A 155 -4.68 4.19 2.79
CA ILE A 155 -4.43 5.23 1.80
C ILE A 155 -3.49 4.66 0.75
N CYS A 156 -3.95 4.50 -0.48
CA CYS A 156 -3.18 3.88 -1.55
C CYS A 156 -3.48 4.52 -2.90
N THR A 157 -2.45 4.69 -3.73
CA THR A 157 -2.63 5.04 -5.15
C THR A 157 -3.53 4.00 -5.81
N TYR A 158 -4.67 4.40 -6.35
CA TYR A 158 -5.70 3.45 -6.76
C TYR A 158 -5.63 3.03 -8.23
N ASP A 159 -4.95 3.79 -9.08
CA ASP A 159 -5.04 3.64 -10.53
C ASP A 159 -4.47 2.31 -11.04
N TRP A 160 -3.40 1.80 -10.42
CA TRP A 160 -2.82 0.49 -10.73
C TRP A 160 -3.45 -0.66 -9.92
N ALA A 161 -4.21 -0.36 -8.83
CA ALA A 161 -4.67 -1.37 -7.90
C ALA A 161 -5.86 -2.17 -8.45
N HIS A 162 -5.71 -3.49 -8.61
CA HIS A 162 -6.80 -4.38 -9.03
C HIS A 162 -7.98 -4.34 -8.03
N TYR A 163 -7.69 -4.20 -6.76
CA TYR A 163 -8.64 -4.12 -5.63
C TYR A 163 -9.13 -2.70 -5.31
N LYS A 164 -9.00 -1.75 -6.26
CA LYS A 164 -9.34 -0.33 -6.05
C LYS A 164 -10.77 -0.08 -5.54
N LYS A 165 -11.71 -1.00 -5.78
CA LYS A 165 -13.08 -0.91 -5.23
C LYS A 165 -13.12 -0.91 -3.71
N TYR A 166 -12.15 -1.58 -3.05
CA TYR A 166 -12.06 -1.69 -1.59
C TYR A 166 -11.30 -0.55 -0.92
N LEU A 167 -10.60 0.28 -1.67
CA LEU A 167 -9.94 1.46 -1.13
C LEU A 167 -10.93 2.57 -0.70
N GLY A 168 -12.18 2.46 -1.13
CA GLY A 168 -13.25 3.34 -0.68
C GLY A 168 -12.91 4.84 -0.76
N PRO A 169 -13.12 5.60 0.33
CA PRO A 169 -12.83 7.03 0.35
C PRO A 169 -11.34 7.37 0.46
N LEU A 170 -10.47 6.41 0.81
CA LEU A 170 -9.02 6.64 0.96
C LEU A 170 -8.23 6.34 -0.32
N LYS A 171 -8.85 6.41 -1.48
CA LYS A 171 -8.21 6.35 -2.79
C LYS A 171 -7.31 7.57 -2.99
N LEU A 172 -6.00 7.35 -3.05
CA LEU A 172 -5.05 8.41 -3.37
C LEU A 172 -5.02 8.67 -4.87
N LYS A 173 -5.36 9.88 -5.28
CA LYS A 173 -5.30 10.31 -6.69
C LYS A 173 -3.88 10.33 -7.21
N SER A 174 -3.72 10.09 -8.50
CA SER A 174 -2.44 10.16 -9.20
C SER A 174 -2.59 10.67 -10.62
N ASN A 175 -1.49 11.07 -11.22
CA ASN A 175 -1.39 11.48 -12.61
C ASN A 175 -0.55 10.47 -13.38
N LEU A 176 -1.00 10.04 -14.56
CA LEU A 176 -0.22 9.18 -15.44
C LEU A 176 0.83 10.03 -16.16
N VAL A 177 2.10 9.85 -15.81
CA VAL A 177 3.23 10.61 -16.33
C VAL A 177 4.30 9.70 -16.92
N ASN A 178 5.21 10.26 -17.72
CA ASN A 178 6.39 9.51 -18.14
C ASN A 178 7.30 9.26 -16.93
N SER A 179 7.88 8.08 -16.87
CA SER A 179 8.83 7.73 -15.82
C SER A 179 10.08 8.62 -15.90
N THR A 180 10.52 9.12 -14.75
CA THR A 180 11.81 9.76 -14.60
C THR A 180 12.94 8.77 -14.26
N TRP A 181 12.59 7.48 -14.17
CA TRP A 181 13.50 6.37 -13.82
C TRP A 181 13.61 5.35 -14.96
N ASP A 182 13.76 5.84 -16.20
CA ASP A 182 13.74 5.01 -17.42
C ASP A 182 14.75 3.85 -17.39
N TYR A 183 15.84 4.00 -16.67
CA TYR A 183 16.86 2.95 -16.51
C TYR A 183 16.38 1.75 -15.70
N ALA A 184 15.37 1.91 -14.84
CA ALA A 184 14.84 0.86 -13.97
C ALA A 184 13.35 0.60 -14.21
N HIS A 185 12.60 1.63 -14.57
CA HIS A 185 11.14 1.57 -14.76
C HIS A 185 10.76 2.42 -16.00
N PRO A 186 11.02 1.91 -17.21
CA PRO A 186 10.70 2.62 -18.44
C PRO A 186 9.19 2.77 -18.64
N GLY A 187 8.78 3.78 -19.41
CA GLY A 187 7.40 4.02 -19.79
C GLY A 187 6.66 4.97 -18.87
N LYS A 188 5.42 4.64 -18.52
CA LYS A 188 4.54 5.50 -17.71
C LYS A 188 4.36 4.98 -16.29
N ILE A 189 4.20 5.91 -15.36
CA ILE A 189 3.97 5.67 -13.94
C ILE A 189 2.81 6.54 -13.44
N PHE A 190 2.20 6.15 -12.34
CA PHE A 190 1.16 6.91 -11.66
C PHE A 190 1.77 7.77 -10.54
N GLU A 191 2.03 9.03 -10.81
CA GLU A 191 2.57 9.96 -9.81
C GLU A 191 1.49 10.34 -8.79
N PRO A 192 1.64 9.96 -7.49
CA PRO A 192 0.64 10.27 -6.47
C PRO A 192 0.56 11.78 -6.22
N GLU A 193 -0.66 12.30 -6.01
CA GLU A 193 -0.87 13.72 -5.70
C GLU A 193 -0.51 14.03 -4.25
N TYR A 194 0.56 14.79 -4.03
CA TYR A 194 1.04 15.19 -2.71
C TYR A 194 -0.04 15.88 -1.86
N LYS A 195 -0.72 16.88 -2.42
CA LYS A 195 -1.77 17.64 -1.71
C LYS A 195 -2.93 16.73 -1.29
N HIS A 196 -3.33 15.81 -2.15
CA HIS A 196 -4.38 14.86 -1.82
C HIS A 196 -3.95 13.85 -0.74
N LEU A 197 -2.68 13.44 -0.71
CA LEU A 197 -2.17 12.63 0.39
C LEU A 197 -2.24 13.38 1.73
N VAL A 198 -1.89 14.67 1.74
CA VAL A 198 -2.02 15.54 2.93
C VAL A 198 -3.48 15.60 3.41
N GLU A 199 -4.43 15.77 2.49
CA GLU A 199 -5.85 15.82 2.81
C GLU A 199 -6.34 14.48 3.40
N LEU A 200 -6.02 13.36 2.77
CA LEU A 200 -6.43 12.03 3.22
C LEU A 200 -5.82 11.66 4.58
N MET A 201 -4.53 11.98 4.81
CA MET A 201 -3.89 11.69 6.09
C MET A 201 -4.48 12.53 7.23
N ARG A 202 -4.82 13.80 6.95
CA ARG A 202 -5.50 14.66 7.90
C ARG A 202 -6.90 14.15 8.20
N ASP A 203 -7.67 13.84 7.16
CA ASP A 203 -9.05 13.38 7.31
C ASP A 203 -9.14 12.07 8.09
N VAL A 204 -8.29 11.07 7.77
CA VAL A 204 -8.28 9.81 8.52
C VAL A 204 -7.88 10.01 9.98
N ALA A 205 -7.02 10.98 10.28
CA ALA A 205 -6.63 11.28 11.65
C ALA A 205 -7.80 11.86 12.48
N TYR A 206 -8.64 12.71 11.88
CA TYR A 206 -9.82 13.28 12.55
C TYR A 206 -10.99 12.31 12.63
N ASN A 207 -11.18 11.46 11.62
CA ASN A 207 -12.36 10.62 11.44
C ASN A 207 -12.04 9.12 11.59
N PHE A 208 -10.99 8.77 12.32
CA PHE A 208 -10.44 7.40 12.40
C PHE A 208 -11.49 6.34 12.71
N ASN A 209 -12.37 6.57 13.69
CA ASN A 209 -13.38 5.58 14.10
C ASN A 209 -14.36 5.23 12.97
N ALA A 210 -14.74 6.21 12.15
CA ALA A 210 -15.61 5.97 10.99
C ALA A 210 -14.88 5.13 9.94
N TYR A 211 -13.63 5.47 9.63
CA TYR A 211 -12.80 4.70 8.70
C TYR A 211 -12.53 3.28 9.20
N SER A 212 -12.16 3.12 10.47
CA SER A 212 -11.93 1.80 11.07
C SER A 212 -13.17 0.90 10.96
N GLY A 213 -14.36 1.44 11.25
CA GLY A 213 -15.62 0.72 11.08
C GLY A 213 -15.89 0.32 9.64
N TYR A 214 -15.71 1.24 8.70
CA TYR A 214 -15.90 1.02 7.27
C TYR A 214 -14.99 -0.10 6.73
N TYR A 215 -13.67 0.00 6.97
CA TYR A 215 -12.71 -0.98 6.44
C TYR A 215 -12.85 -2.36 7.12
N PHE A 216 -13.17 -2.39 8.40
CA PHE A 216 -13.46 -3.65 9.09
C PHE A 216 -14.67 -4.37 8.47
N ALA A 217 -15.74 -3.64 8.15
CA ALA A 217 -16.91 -4.23 7.49
C ALA A 217 -16.62 -4.76 6.07
N GLN A 218 -15.63 -4.16 5.36
CA GLN A 218 -15.22 -4.60 4.02
C GLN A 218 -14.35 -5.87 4.03
N SER A 219 -13.65 -6.15 5.13
CA SER A 219 -12.62 -7.20 5.17
C SER A 219 -13.16 -8.60 4.87
N THR A 220 -14.37 -8.93 5.30
CA THR A 220 -15.01 -10.23 4.98
C THR A 220 -15.17 -10.40 3.48
N LYS A 221 -15.67 -9.36 2.79
CA LYS A 221 -15.85 -9.41 1.33
C LYS A 221 -14.53 -9.51 0.57
N ILE A 222 -13.46 -8.93 1.12
CA ILE A 222 -12.13 -9.06 0.56
C ILE A 222 -11.65 -10.51 0.64
N HIS A 223 -11.84 -11.19 1.77
CA HIS A 223 -11.50 -12.61 1.92
C HIS A 223 -12.33 -13.51 1.01
N GLU A 224 -13.58 -13.17 0.72
CA GLU A 224 -14.40 -13.88 -0.25
C GLU A 224 -13.89 -13.67 -1.67
N ASP A 225 -13.73 -12.42 -2.12
CA ASP A 225 -13.37 -12.07 -3.50
C ASP A 225 -11.92 -12.43 -3.86
N TYR A 226 -11.02 -12.49 -2.86
CA TYR A 226 -9.61 -12.84 -3.02
C TYR A 226 -9.25 -14.18 -2.37
N ASN A 227 -10.22 -15.11 -2.29
CA ASN A 227 -9.97 -16.47 -1.84
C ASN A 227 -9.13 -17.24 -2.86
N TRP A 228 -7.98 -17.79 -2.44
CA TRP A 228 -7.06 -18.52 -3.32
C TRP A 228 -7.73 -19.69 -4.04
N ASP A 229 -8.51 -20.53 -3.32
CA ASP A 229 -9.14 -21.71 -3.92
C ASP A 229 -10.15 -21.31 -4.99
N GLN A 230 -10.95 -20.27 -4.71
CA GLN A 230 -11.94 -19.76 -5.66
C GLN A 230 -11.27 -19.18 -6.92
N LEU A 231 -10.24 -18.35 -6.75
CA LEU A 231 -9.51 -17.73 -7.86
C LEU A 231 -8.81 -18.79 -8.71
N THR A 232 -8.14 -19.75 -8.08
CA THR A 232 -7.46 -20.84 -8.76
C THR A 232 -8.46 -21.73 -9.52
N ASN A 233 -9.56 -22.13 -8.89
CA ASN A 233 -10.61 -22.92 -9.54
C ASN A 233 -11.21 -22.19 -10.75
N ASN A 234 -11.42 -20.89 -10.66
CA ASN A 234 -11.91 -20.10 -11.80
C ASN A 234 -10.89 -20.08 -12.93
N ALA A 235 -9.60 -19.83 -12.63
CA ALA A 235 -8.54 -19.85 -13.61
C ALA A 235 -8.44 -21.21 -14.32
N PHE A 236 -8.54 -22.32 -13.60
CA PHE A 236 -8.56 -23.67 -14.16
C PHE A 236 -9.79 -23.89 -15.05
N LYS A 237 -10.98 -23.59 -14.59
CA LYS A 237 -12.22 -23.74 -15.38
C LYS A 237 -12.17 -22.97 -16.67
N ASP A 238 -11.63 -21.77 -16.68
CA ASP A 238 -11.57 -20.92 -17.87
C ASP A 238 -10.58 -21.41 -18.92
N ASN A 239 -9.53 -22.11 -18.50
CA ASN A 239 -8.47 -22.53 -19.41
C ASN A 239 -8.53 -24.01 -19.80
N PHE A 240 -9.14 -24.87 -19.00
CA PHE A 240 -9.19 -26.32 -19.24
C PHE A 240 -10.55 -26.86 -19.66
N LYS A 241 -11.57 -26.02 -19.83
CA LYS A 241 -12.87 -26.41 -20.41
C LYS A 241 -12.78 -27.03 -21.83
N LYS A 242 -11.63 -26.92 -22.49
CA LYS A 242 -11.40 -27.48 -23.84
C LYS A 242 -10.95 -28.94 -23.84
N PHE A 243 -10.75 -29.54 -22.65
CA PHE A 243 -10.21 -30.90 -22.50
C PHE A 243 -11.17 -31.87 -21.78
N SER A 244 -12.42 -31.46 -21.53
CA SER A 244 -13.50 -32.30 -20.98
C SER A 244 -14.52 -32.66 -22.05
#